data_09cb416ab187629f6d6c007d8fbd5945
#
_entry.id   09cb416ab187629f6d6c007d8fbd5945
#
_cell.length_a   1.000
_cell.length_b   1.000
_cell.length_c   1.000
_cell.angle_alpha   90.00
_cell.angle_beta   90.00
_cell.angle_gamma   90.00
#
_symmetry.space_group_name_H-M   'P 1'
#
loop_
_entity.id
_entity.type
_entity.pdbx_description
1 polymer ?
#
loop_
_entity_poly.entity_id
_entity_poly.type
_entity_poly.pdbx_seq_one_letter_code
_entity_poly.pdbx_strand_id
1 'polypeptide(L)'
;MAAGEQHPLTAVLTADIAASGAAVTTSTVVRAPFAGTVTGVSYVPVAAITGAATNSRTLSAVNHGQTGSGSTSVASLALLSGVNAAAFDEKAVTLTSTAADKVVAAGDVVELKSLSVGSGIADPGGQFLVVFARA
;
A
#
# COMPACT_ATOMS: atom_id res chain seq x y z
N MET A 1 19.55 -28.75 -2.06
CA MET A 1 19.24 -27.92 -3.24
C MET A 1 20.32 -28.14 -4.28
N ALA A 2 19.94 -28.37 -5.50
CA ALA A 2 20.92 -28.44 -6.59
C ALA A 2 21.65 -27.11 -6.73
N ALA A 3 22.96 -27.17 -7.05
CA ALA A 3 23.73 -25.97 -7.28
C ALA A 3 23.12 -25.15 -8.42
N GLY A 4 22.93 -23.87 -8.23
CA GLY A 4 22.33 -22.99 -9.20
C GLY A 4 20.80 -23.00 -9.23
N GLU A 5 20.18 -23.86 -8.42
CA GLU A 5 18.73 -23.86 -8.32
C GLU A 5 18.25 -22.54 -7.67
N GLN A 6 17.37 -21.83 -8.38
CA GLN A 6 16.86 -20.56 -7.94
C GLN A 6 15.38 -20.69 -7.63
N HIS A 7 15.00 -20.47 -6.40
CA HIS A 7 13.60 -20.33 -6.03
C HIS A 7 13.22 -18.85 -6.05
N PRO A 8 12.06 -18.50 -6.63
CA PRO A 8 11.56 -17.13 -6.51
C PRO A 8 11.49 -16.75 -5.04
N LEU A 9 12.09 -15.63 -4.69
CA LEU A 9 12.01 -15.09 -3.34
C LEU A 9 10.90 -14.04 -3.31
N THR A 10 9.96 -14.25 -2.42
CA THR A 10 8.87 -13.32 -2.17
C THR A 10 8.91 -12.92 -0.70
N ALA A 11 8.77 -11.63 -0.43
CA ALA A 11 8.68 -11.13 0.92
C ALA A 11 7.37 -10.35 1.09
N VAL A 12 6.67 -10.61 2.18
CA VAL A 12 5.49 -9.84 2.58
C VAL A 12 5.89 -8.98 3.76
N LEU A 13 5.88 -7.66 3.58
CA LEU A 13 6.12 -6.70 4.64
C LEU A 13 4.81 -6.07 5.06
N THR A 14 4.66 -5.84 6.33
CA THR A 14 3.46 -5.25 6.91
C THR A 14 3.81 -3.97 7.65
N ALA A 15 2.86 -3.04 7.69
CA ALA A 15 2.99 -1.82 8.45
C ALA A 15 1.62 -1.37 8.96
N ASP A 16 1.57 -1.00 10.23
CA ASP A 16 0.32 -0.59 10.86
C ASP A 16 -0.01 0.86 10.54
N ILE A 17 -1.29 1.12 10.38
CA ILE A 17 -1.88 2.46 10.34
C ILE A 17 -2.74 2.63 11.58
N ALA A 18 -2.54 3.74 12.27
CA ALA A 18 -3.37 4.10 13.42
C ALA A 18 -4.76 4.55 12.98
N ALA A 19 -5.74 4.35 13.84
CA ALA A 19 -7.07 4.91 13.64
C ALA A 19 -7.00 6.44 13.56
N SER A 20 -7.81 7.03 12.70
CA SER A 20 -7.84 8.48 12.51
C SER A 20 -9.24 8.98 12.20
N GLY A 21 -9.47 10.24 12.51
CA GLY A 21 -10.71 10.94 12.14
C GLY A 21 -10.83 11.10 10.61
N ALA A 22 -12.03 11.46 10.16
CA ALA A 22 -12.35 11.55 8.74
C ALA A 22 -11.44 12.52 7.97
N ALA A 23 -11.10 13.64 8.55
CA ALA A 23 -10.29 14.68 7.89
C ALA A 23 -8.78 14.46 8.03
N VAL A 24 -8.34 13.38 8.67
CA VAL A 24 -6.94 13.14 8.98
C VAL A 24 -6.33 12.16 7.99
N THR A 25 -5.20 12.51 7.41
CA THR A 25 -4.35 11.64 6.59
C THR A 25 -3.28 11.01 7.47
N THR A 26 -3.11 9.70 7.34
CA THR A 26 -2.07 8.95 8.05
C THR A 26 -1.19 8.22 7.06
N SER A 27 0.06 7.98 7.45
CA SER A 27 0.99 7.22 6.62
C SER A 27 1.96 6.43 7.47
N THR A 28 2.56 5.43 6.84
CA THR A 28 3.63 4.61 7.40
C THR A 28 4.55 4.19 6.27
N VAL A 29 5.65 3.54 6.59
CA VAL A 29 6.63 3.17 5.58
C VAL A 29 7.06 1.72 5.73
N VAL A 30 7.45 1.11 4.60
CA VAL A 30 8.22 -0.13 4.57
C VAL A 30 9.44 0.09 3.69
N ARG A 31 10.49 -0.71 3.87
CA ARG A 31 11.67 -0.67 3.02
C ARG A 31 11.73 -1.93 2.18
N ALA A 32 12.02 -1.77 0.89
CA ALA A 32 12.21 -2.92 0.02
C ALA A 32 13.40 -3.77 0.50
N PRO A 33 13.19 -5.06 0.77
CA PRO A 33 14.24 -5.92 1.34
C PRO A 33 15.31 -6.31 0.32
N PHE A 34 15.00 -6.20 -0.96
CA PHE A 34 15.88 -6.56 -2.08
C PHE A 34 15.40 -5.86 -3.35
N ALA A 35 16.25 -5.87 -4.38
CA ALA A 35 15.86 -5.38 -5.70
C ALA A 35 14.82 -6.34 -6.31
N GLY A 36 13.72 -5.79 -6.80
CA GLY A 36 12.65 -6.59 -7.35
C GLY A 36 11.46 -5.77 -7.79
N THR A 37 10.29 -6.36 -7.67
CA THR A 37 9.03 -5.78 -8.12
C THR A 37 7.97 -5.89 -7.03
N VAL A 38 7.19 -4.84 -6.83
CA VAL A 38 5.99 -4.91 -5.99
C VAL A 38 4.90 -5.64 -6.77
N THR A 39 4.45 -6.76 -6.22
CA THR A 39 3.43 -7.61 -6.86
C THR A 39 2.08 -7.55 -6.16
N GLY A 40 2.00 -6.92 -5.00
CA GLY A 40 0.74 -6.75 -4.29
C GLY A 40 0.84 -5.66 -3.25
N VAL A 41 -0.23 -4.91 -3.11
CA VAL A 41 -0.46 -3.97 -2.01
C VAL A 41 -1.90 -4.17 -1.55
N SER A 42 -2.10 -4.30 -0.25
CA SER A 42 -3.43 -4.46 0.31
C SER A 42 -3.52 -3.81 1.68
N TYR A 43 -4.74 -3.60 2.14
CA TYR A 43 -5.04 -3.04 3.45
C TYR A 43 -6.07 -3.90 4.16
N VAL A 44 -5.82 -4.22 5.42
CA VAL A 44 -6.76 -4.96 6.27
C VAL A 44 -7.20 -4.03 7.39
N PRO A 45 -8.39 -3.44 7.30
CA PRO A 45 -8.91 -2.57 8.37
C PRO A 45 -9.45 -3.40 9.53
N VAL A 46 -9.43 -2.82 10.73
CA VAL A 46 -9.99 -3.50 11.93
C VAL A 46 -11.51 -3.31 12.05
N ALA A 47 -12.10 -2.46 11.24
CA ALA A 47 -13.54 -2.28 11.12
C ALA A 47 -13.88 -1.89 9.68
N ALA A 48 -15.13 -2.05 9.29
CA ALA A 48 -15.53 -1.75 7.92
C ALA A 48 -15.38 -0.26 7.59
N ILE A 49 -14.96 0.00 6.34
CA ILE A 49 -14.94 1.35 5.76
C ILE A 49 -15.91 1.35 4.59
N THR A 50 -16.90 2.21 4.63
CA THR A 50 -17.85 2.37 3.54
C THR A 50 -17.42 3.55 2.67
N GLY A 51 -17.18 3.27 1.38
CA GLY A 51 -16.76 4.30 0.42
C GLY A 51 -17.84 5.34 0.18
N ALA A 52 -17.43 6.51 -0.29
CA ALA A 52 -18.33 7.63 -0.56
C ALA A 52 -17.88 8.40 -1.82
N ALA A 53 -18.84 9.01 -2.51
CA ALA A 53 -18.59 9.64 -3.81
C ALA A 53 -17.72 10.90 -3.72
N THR A 54 -17.89 11.71 -2.68
CA THR A 54 -17.22 13.02 -2.52
C THR A 54 -16.24 13.04 -1.35
N ASN A 55 -16.71 12.68 -0.18
CA ASN A 55 -15.89 12.66 1.03
C ASN A 55 -15.38 11.22 1.17
N SER A 56 -14.20 10.97 0.67
CA SER A 56 -13.67 9.62 0.50
C SER A 56 -12.32 9.45 1.19
N ARG A 57 -11.77 8.27 1.07
CA ARG A 57 -10.41 7.97 1.50
C ARG A 57 -9.71 7.24 0.38
N THR A 58 -8.45 7.58 0.15
CA THR A 58 -7.62 6.91 -0.86
C THR A 58 -6.48 6.19 -0.17
N LEU A 59 -6.38 4.89 -0.45
CA LEU A 59 -5.26 4.07 0.00
C LEU A 59 -4.21 4.06 -1.10
N SER A 60 -2.95 4.32 -0.77
CA SER A 60 -1.90 4.41 -1.78
C SER A 60 -0.55 3.91 -1.29
N ALA A 61 0.30 3.57 -2.25
CA ALA A 61 1.69 3.23 -2.01
C ALA A 61 2.56 4.06 -2.97
N VAL A 62 3.55 4.75 -2.42
CA VAL A 62 4.45 5.63 -3.19
C VAL A 62 5.89 5.27 -2.87
N ASN A 63 6.69 5.00 -3.90
CA ASN A 63 8.12 4.75 -3.75
C ASN A 63 8.87 6.06 -3.73
N HIS A 64 9.48 6.40 -2.61
CA HIS A 64 10.29 7.60 -2.42
C HIS A 64 11.78 7.38 -2.70
N GLY A 65 12.18 6.18 -3.09
CA GLY A 65 13.59 5.84 -3.27
C GLY A 65 14.32 5.72 -1.93
N GLN A 66 15.63 5.87 -1.96
CA GLN A 66 16.45 5.70 -0.76
C GLN A 66 16.75 7.02 -0.05
N THR A 67 16.53 8.15 -0.72
CA THR A 67 16.82 9.48 -0.20
C THR A 67 15.57 10.32 0.06
N GLY A 68 14.39 9.77 -0.21
CA GLY A 68 13.13 10.48 -0.04
C GLY A 68 12.74 11.41 -1.17
N SER A 69 13.55 11.49 -2.23
CA SER A 69 13.33 12.43 -3.33
C SER A 69 12.39 11.90 -4.42
N GLY A 70 12.15 10.60 -4.45
CA GLY A 70 11.24 9.98 -5.41
C GLY A 70 9.77 10.14 -5.01
N SER A 71 8.89 10.01 -5.98
CA SER A 71 7.44 10.08 -5.76
C SER A 71 6.68 9.21 -6.76
N THR A 72 7.21 8.02 -7.04
CA THR A 72 6.61 7.10 -8.00
C THR A 72 5.42 6.38 -7.38
N SER A 73 4.24 6.56 -7.97
CA SER A 73 3.02 5.86 -7.52
C SER A 73 3.09 4.39 -7.89
N VAL A 74 3.04 3.53 -6.88
CA VAL A 74 3.06 2.06 -7.04
C VAL A 74 1.66 1.50 -7.08
N ALA A 75 0.77 2.03 -6.23
CA ALA A 75 -0.60 1.55 -6.11
C ALA A 75 -1.49 2.66 -5.58
N SER A 76 -2.77 2.62 -5.95
CA SER A 76 -3.76 3.58 -5.45
C SER A 76 -5.16 2.99 -5.58
N LEU A 77 -5.97 3.19 -4.55
CA LEU A 77 -7.39 2.80 -4.55
C LEU A 77 -8.20 3.86 -3.82
N ALA A 78 -9.07 4.54 -4.54
CA ALA A 78 -10.03 5.45 -3.93
C ALA A 78 -11.25 4.67 -3.45
N LEU A 79 -11.59 4.83 -2.17
CA LEU A 79 -12.80 4.23 -1.61
C LEU A 79 -13.99 5.15 -1.91
N LEU A 80 -14.43 5.08 -3.15
CA LEU A 80 -15.58 5.82 -3.66
C LEU A 80 -16.89 5.07 -3.37
N SER A 81 -18.00 5.62 -3.80
CA SER A 81 -19.31 4.97 -3.61
C SER A 81 -19.31 3.56 -4.18
N GLY A 82 -19.64 2.58 -3.36
CA GLY A 82 -19.65 1.17 -3.74
C GLY A 82 -18.29 0.47 -3.63
N VAL A 83 -17.21 1.19 -3.35
CA VAL A 83 -15.88 0.62 -3.11
C VAL A 83 -15.63 0.62 -1.61
N ASN A 84 -15.84 -0.51 -0.97
CA ASN A 84 -15.82 -0.65 0.48
C ASN A 84 -14.71 -1.60 0.91
N ALA A 85 -14.29 -1.49 2.17
CA ALA A 85 -13.38 -2.43 2.81
C ALA A 85 -14.10 -3.05 4.00
N ALA A 86 -14.16 -4.38 4.03
CA ALA A 86 -14.78 -5.10 5.14
C ALA A 86 -13.81 -5.27 6.31
N ALA A 87 -14.35 -5.38 7.52
CA ALA A 87 -13.54 -5.59 8.72
C ALA A 87 -12.74 -6.89 8.63
N PHE A 88 -11.45 -6.81 8.93
CA PHE A 88 -10.52 -7.95 8.95
C PHE A 88 -10.41 -8.69 7.62
N ASP A 89 -10.84 -8.07 6.53
CA ASP A 89 -10.74 -8.63 5.19
C ASP A 89 -9.74 -7.84 4.37
N GLU A 90 -8.94 -8.53 3.58
CA GLU A 90 -7.90 -7.92 2.76
C GLU A 90 -8.50 -7.17 1.59
N LYS A 91 -8.29 -5.86 1.57
CA LYS A 91 -8.72 -5.01 0.46
C LYS A 91 -7.52 -4.72 -0.44
N ALA A 92 -7.56 -5.23 -1.66
CA ALA A 92 -6.49 -4.98 -2.62
C ALA A 92 -6.45 -3.49 -2.99
N VAL A 93 -5.24 -2.91 -2.95
CA VAL A 93 -4.96 -1.57 -3.47
C VAL A 93 -4.44 -1.75 -4.90
N THR A 94 -5.11 -1.14 -5.85
CA THR A 94 -4.85 -1.37 -7.28
C THR A 94 -3.44 -0.96 -7.67
N LEU A 95 -2.65 -1.90 -8.17
CA LEU A 95 -1.31 -1.63 -8.65
C LEU A 95 -1.35 -0.79 -9.93
N THR A 96 -0.34 0.06 -10.11
CA THR A 96 -0.16 0.77 -11.38
C THR A 96 -0.02 -0.23 -12.53
N SER A 97 -0.54 0.13 -13.69
CA SER A 97 -0.37 -0.66 -14.91
C SER A 97 1.01 -0.51 -15.54
N THR A 98 1.78 0.49 -15.11
CA THR A 98 3.13 0.75 -15.62
C THR A 98 4.13 -0.16 -14.91
N ALA A 99 4.69 -1.12 -15.63
CA ALA A 99 5.60 -2.11 -15.04
C ALA A 99 6.80 -1.47 -14.36
N ALA A 100 7.40 -0.45 -14.97
CA ALA A 100 8.58 0.24 -14.44
C ALA A 100 8.32 0.92 -13.08
N ASP A 101 7.09 1.36 -12.82
CA ASP A 101 6.73 2.05 -11.58
C ASP A 101 6.60 1.10 -10.39
N LYS A 102 6.58 -0.20 -10.63
CA LYS A 102 6.53 -1.24 -9.60
C LYS A 102 7.92 -1.79 -9.24
N VAL A 103 8.94 -1.40 -10.00
CA VAL A 103 10.31 -1.86 -9.76
C VAL A 103 10.91 -1.09 -8.59
N VAL A 104 11.54 -1.81 -7.68
CA VAL A 104 12.21 -1.24 -6.51
C VAL A 104 13.66 -1.67 -6.47
N ALA A 105 14.52 -0.82 -5.92
CA ALA A 105 15.88 -1.18 -5.53
C ALA A 105 15.87 -1.60 -4.05
N ALA A 106 16.86 -2.39 -3.66
CA ALA A 106 17.02 -2.76 -2.25
C ALA A 106 17.14 -1.49 -1.39
N GLY A 107 16.34 -1.41 -0.33
CA GLY A 107 16.34 -0.25 0.58
C GLY A 107 15.44 0.90 0.16
N ASP A 108 14.76 0.82 -0.99
CA ASP A 108 13.77 1.84 -1.35
C ASP A 108 12.70 1.95 -0.27
N VAL A 109 12.34 3.18 0.05
CA VAL A 109 11.30 3.48 1.05
C VAL A 109 9.96 3.64 0.34
N VAL A 110 9.01 2.78 0.68
CA VAL A 110 7.66 2.82 0.15
C VAL A 110 6.73 3.36 1.23
N GLU A 111 6.13 4.51 0.96
CA GLU A 111 5.13 5.10 1.85
C GLU A 111 3.76 4.49 1.57
N LEU A 112 3.11 4.03 2.63
CA LEU A 112 1.75 3.51 2.59
C LEU A 112 0.86 4.56 3.26
N LYS A 113 -0.09 5.09 2.50
CA LYS A 113 -0.85 6.27 2.92
C LYS A 113 -2.34 5.98 2.91
N SER A 114 -3.00 6.45 3.97
CA SER A 114 -4.47 6.52 4.05
C SER A 114 -4.84 8.01 3.99
N LEU A 115 -5.18 8.45 2.78
CA LEU A 115 -5.37 9.87 2.46
C LEU A 115 -6.84 10.25 2.61
N SER A 116 -7.11 11.27 3.41
CA SER A 116 -8.44 11.91 3.47
C SER A 116 -8.67 12.75 2.23
N VAL A 117 -9.82 12.59 1.60
CA VAL A 117 -10.23 13.36 0.41
C VAL A 117 -11.54 14.09 0.72
N GLY A 118 -11.55 15.39 0.52
CA GLY A 118 -12.66 16.23 0.96
C GLY A 118 -12.75 16.27 2.49
N SER A 119 -13.92 16.07 3.04
CA SER A 119 -14.09 15.90 4.49
C SER A 119 -13.71 14.50 4.97
N GLY A 120 -13.47 13.59 4.05
CA GLY A 120 -12.95 12.27 4.31
C GLY A 120 -13.92 11.28 4.94
N ILE A 121 -13.39 10.09 5.17
CA ILE A 121 -14.04 8.99 5.91
C ILE A 121 -13.09 8.61 7.05
N ALA A 122 -13.60 8.36 8.24
CA ALA A 122 -12.79 7.89 9.35
C ALA A 122 -12.09 6.57 8.98
N ASP A 123 -10.82 6.45 9.37
CA ASP A 123 -10.07 5.21 9.24
C ASP A 123 -10.07 4.52 10.60
N PRO A 124 -10.59 3.29 10.70
CA PRO A 124 -10.59 2.56 11.96
C PRO A 124 -9.21 2.08 12.39
N GLY A 125 -8.20 2.23 11.52
CA GLY A 125 -6.90 1.63 11.69
C GLY A 125 -6.84 0.25 11.09
N GLY A 126 -5.63 -0.21 10.86
CA GLY A 126 -5.41 -1.53 10.27
C GLY A 126 -3.96 -1.73 9.87
N GLN A 127 -3.75 -2.63 8.93
CA GLN A 127 -2.42 -3.02 8.50
C GLN A 127 -2.34 -3.02 6.98
N PHE A 128 -1.33 -2.34 6.45
CA PHE A 128 -0.93 -2.49 5.06
C PHE A 128 -0.03 -3.72 4.89
N LEU A 129 -0.22 -4.41 3.77
CA LEU A 129 0.66 -5.49 3.33
C LEU A 129 1.24 -5.12 1.97
N VAL A 130 2.56 -5.31 1.82
CA VAL A 130 3.23 -5.11 0.53
C VAL A 130 4.00 -6.38 0.20
N VAL A 131 3.78 -6.89 -0.99
CA VAL A 131 4.45 -8.11 -1.47
C VAL A 131 5.54 -7.70 -2.46
N PHE A 132 6.77 -8.09 -2.17
CA PHE A 132 7.93 -7.87 -3.03
C PHE A 132 8.37 -9.22 -3.61
N ALA A 133 8.55 -9.26 -4.92
CA ALA A 133 9.13 -10.42 -5.60
C ALA A 133 10.52 -10.05 -6.10
N ARG A 134 11.49 -10.89 -5.80
CA ARG A 134 12.88 -10.68 -6.23
C ARG A 134 13.01 -10.72 -7.74
N ALA A 135 13.82 -9.83 -8.25
CA ALA A 135 14.16 -9.80 -9.66
C ALA A 135 14.98 -11.04 -10.07
#